data_04ef99b3e89db552ff837f361bf01d76
#
_entry.id   04ef99b3e89db552ff837f361bf01d76
#
_cell.length_a   1.000
_cell.length_b   1.000
_cell.length_c   1.000
_cell.angle_alpha   90.00
_cell.angle_beta   90.00
_cell.angle_gamma   90.00
#
_symmetry.space_group_name_H-M   'P 1'
#
loop_
_entity.id
_entity.type
_entity.pdbx_description
1 polymer ?
#
loop_
_entity_poly.entity_id
_entity_poly.type
_entity_poly.pdbx_seq_one_letter_code
_entity_poly.pdbx_strand_id
1 'polypeptide(L)'
;RTDEGFKSAEGSVAFFTAAFLSCHIPLLLFSDTGRAETLLISLTAGFVVMLLEAISWRGQDNLIIPIGMYFLLSFYLPLNEWQLLGRFLLILALVVLVMLVRNRTTLSDSAVLAGALSGYAVWAFGGRFWIFPPLLLFVIYVWLPSFPKSDRPVQNLHAVTRVMAGGLLWVGLSHVYERDFLLPYLLCMAAHTGNIITARLRIVRAQLPMGKIAVLAFLIASAAFLLLGSGGVALGVLSFRSLFWLPVAVAVSIA
;
A
#
# COMPACT_ATOMS: atom_id res chain seq x y z
N ARG A 1 5.40 8.19 -17.00
CA ARG A 1 4.55 7.50 -18.00
C ARG A 1 3.46 6.77 -17.25
N THR A 2 2.22 7.16 -17.39
CA THR A 2 1.07 6.38 -16.95
C THR A 2 0.72 5.36 -18.01
N ASP A 3 0.02 4.27 -17.66
CA ASP A 3 -0.35 3.21 -18.60
C ASP A 3 -1.31 3.70 -19.71
N GLU A 4 -1.85 4.94 -19.63
CA GLU A 4 -2.78 5.56 -20.59
C GLU A 4 -2.26 6.83 -21.29
N GLY A 5 -1.00 7.18 -21.12
CA GLY A 5 -0.46 8.39 -21.75
C GLY A 5 0.12 9.40 -20.77
N PHE A 6 0.42 10.60 -21.26
CA PHE A 6 1.02 11.65 -20.44
C PHE A 6 -0.10 12.45 -19.74
N LYS A 7 -0.19 12.32 -18.41
CA LYS A 7 -0.92 13.31 -17.62
C LYS A 7 -0.01 14.52 -17.41
N SER A 8 -0.51 15.72 -17.68
CA SER A 8 0.28 16.94 -17.56
C SER A 8 0.45 17.36 -16.10
N ALA A 9 1.57 18.01 -15.80
CA ALA A 9 1.79 18.57 -14.47
C ALA A 9 0.75 19.66 -14.13
N GLU A 10 0.34 20.43 -15.13
CA GLU A 10 -0.70 21.46 -14.99
C GLU A 10 -2.06 20.82 -14.60
N GLY A 11 -2.42 19.70 -15.23
CA GLY A 11 -3.62 18.94 -14.89
C GLY A 11 -3.57 18.43 -13.46
N SER A 12 -2.44 17.89 -13.01
CA SER A 12 -2.28 17.41 -11.62
C SER A 12 -2.39 18.55 -10.60
N VAL A 13 -1.80 19.72 -10.89
CA VAL A 13 -1.93 20.91 -10.02
C VAL A 13 -3.37 21.41 -10.01
N ALA A 14 -4.06 21.42 -11.15
CA ALA A 14 -5.46 21.82 -11.21
C ALA A 14 -6.36 20.88 -10.37
N PHE A 15 -6.15 19.57 -10.47
CA PHE A 15 -6.85 18.56 -9.65
C PHE A 15 -6.58 18.75 -8.16
N PHE A 16 -5.31 18.92 -7.77
CA PHE A 16 -4.96 19.21 -6.39
C PHE A 16 -5.68 20.45 -5.88
N THR A 17 -5.62 21.56 -6.63
CA THR A 17 -6.23 22.83 -6.22
C THR A 17 -7.74 22.71 -6.10
N ALA A 18 -8.41 22.09 -7.07
CA ALA A 18 -9.85 21.86 -7.03
C ALA A 18 -10.25 21.00 -5.84
N ALA A 19 -9.57 19.88 -5.59
CA ALA A 19 -9.84 18.99 -4.46
C ALA A 19 -9.56 19.69 -3.12
N PHE A 20 -8.46 20.43 -3.01
CA PHE A 20 -8.12 21.22 -1.83
C PHE A 20 -9.23 22.22 -1.51
N LEU A 21 -9.63 23.06 -2.47
CA LEU A 21 -10.66 24.08 -2.26
C LEU A 21 -12.03 23.46 -1.96
N SER A 22 -12.39 22.39 -2.66
CA SER A 22 -13.65 21.66 -2.46
C SER A 22 -13.74 21.01 -1.07
N CYS A 23 -12.63 20.72 -0.42
CA CYS A 23 -12.58 20.22 0.94
C CYS A 23 -12.45 21.36 1.95
N HIS A 24 -11.56 22.33 1.71
CA HIS A 24 -11.18 23.37 2.64
C HIS A 24 -12.34 24.36 2.91
N ILE A 25 -12.99 24.81 1.87
CA ILE A 25 -14.09 25.81 2.00
C ILE A 25 -15.27 25.24 2.79
N PRO A 26 -15.82 24.03 2.47
CA PRO A 26 -16.90 23.46 3.26
C PRO A 26 -16.52 23.19 4.72
N LEU A 27 -15.30 22.69 4.99
CA LEU A 27 -14.87 22.46 6.36
C LEU A 27 -14.76 23.75 7.17
N LEU A 28 -14.29 24.83 6.56
CA LEU A 28 -14.24 26.15 7.23
C LEU A 28 -15.61 26.75 7.50
N LEU A 29 -16.58 26.52 6.61
CA LEU A 29 -17.89 27.18 6.69
C LEU A 29 -18.94 26.36 7.45
N PHE A 30 -18.86 25.02 7.41
CA PHE A 30 -19.92 24.13 7.86
C PHE A 30 -19.49 23.11 8.91
N SER A 31 -18.24 23.19 9.44
CA SER A 31 -17.78 22.30 10.49
C SER A 31 -17.15 23.10 11.65
N ASP A 32 -17.13 22.48 12.84
CA ASP A 32 -16.44 22.99 14.02
C ASP A 32 -14.95 22.60 14.05
N THR A 33 -14.40 22.14 12.93
CA THR A 33 -13.00 21.73 12.82
C THR A 33 -12.08 22.96 12.96
N GLY A 34 -11.02 22.84 13.75
CA GLY A 34 -10.05 23.90 13.90
C GLY A 34 -9.38 24.31 12.59
N ARG A 35 -8.86 25.52 12.51
CA ARG A 35 -8.24 26.05 11.27
C ARG A 35 -7.03 25.24 10.82
N ALA A 36 -6.19 24.79 11.77
CA ALA A 36 -5.01 23.98 11.47
C ALA A 36 -5.42 22.58 10.95
N GLU A 37 -6.39 21.96 11.62
CA GLU A 37 -6.93 20.66 11.22
C GLU A 37 -7.59 20.74 9.84
N THR A 38 -8.41 21.76 9.60
CA THR A 38 -9.05 21.99 8.30
C THR A 38 -8.02 22.12 7.19
N LEU A 39 -6.93 22.88 7.42
CA LEU A 39 -5.85 23.04 6.45
C LEU A 39 -5.16 21.70 6.17
N LEU A 40 -4.78 20.95 7.21
CA LEU A 40 -4.08 19.67 7.07
C LEU A 40 -4.95 18.59 6.41
N ILE A 41 -6.23 18.51 6.77
CA ILE A 41 -7.19 17.59 6.12
C ILE A 41 -7.28 17.93 4.64
N SER A 42 -7.48 19.20 4.30
CA SER A 42 -7.66 19.64 2.92
C SER A 42 -6.40 19.46 2.07
N LEU A 43 -5.22 19.74 2.62
CA LEU A 43 -3.95 19.45 1.95
C LEU A 43 -3.79 17.95 1.67
N THR A 44 -4.06 17.11 2.67
CA THR A 44 -3.98 15.66 2.50
C THR A 44 -4.99 15.16 1.47
N ALA A 45 -6.23 15.67 1.52
CA ALA A 45 -7.28 15.37 0.55
C ALA A 45 -6.86 15.74 -0.87
N GLY A 46 -6.33 16.93 -1.06
CA GLY A 46 -5.81 17.38 -2.36
C GLY A 46 -4.73 16.45 -2.92
N PHE A 47 -3.75 16.07 -2.08
CA PHE A 47 -2.70 15.12 -2.49
C PHE A 47 -3.26 13.74 -2.81
N VAL A 48 -4.15 13.18 -1.97
CA VAL A 48 -4.76 11.87 -2.19
C VAL A 48 -5.56 11.86 -3.48
N VAL A 49 -6.40 12.87 -3.72
CA VAL A 49 -7.21 12.96 -4.96
C VAL A 49 -6.33 13.10 -6.19
N MET A 50 -5.31 13.95 -6.13
CA MET A 50 -4.33 14.09 -7.23
C MET A 50 -3.63 12.77 -7.55
N LEU A 51 -3.24 12.00 -6.52
CA LEU A 51 -2.59 10.70 -6.71
C LEU A 51 -3.57 9.63 -7.21
N LEU A 52 -4.82 9.61 -6.72
CA LEU A 52 -5.87 8.71 -7.20
C LEU A 52 -6.19 8.99 -8.67
N GLU A 53 -6.30 10.25 -9.04
CA GLU A 53 -6.48 10.67 -10.45
C GLU A 53 -5.30 10.20 -11.30
N ALA A 54 -4.06 10.38 -10.81
CA ALA A 54 -2.85 10.01 -11.55
C ALA A 54 -2.74 8.50 -11.85
N ILE A 55 -3.31 7.63 -11.01
CA ILE A 55 -3.30 6.17 -11.18
C ILE A 55 -4.59 5.63 -11.80
N SER A 56 -5.64 6.41 -11.87
CA SER A 56 -6.95 5.97 -12.36
C SER A 56 -6.97 5.70 -13.85
N TRP A 57 -7.76 4.70 -14.25
CA TRP A 57 -7.88 4.22 -15.61
C TRP A 57 -9.35 4.17 -16.02
N ARG A 58 -9.67 4.65 -17.23
CA ARG A 58 -11.00 4.55 -17.86
C ARG A 58 -12.19 5.01 -16.99
N GLY A 59 -12.06 6.13 -16.28
CA GLY A 59 -13.16 6.69 -15.48
C GLY A 59 -13.37 6.01 -14.14
N GLN A 60 -12.45 5.16 -13.67
CA GLN A 60 -12.49 4.59 -12.31
C GLN A 60 -12.35 5.66 -11.21
N ASP A 61 -11.73 6.79 -11.53
CA ASP A 61 -11.65 7.98 -10.68
C ASP A 61 -13.01 8.44 -10.18
N ASN A 62 -14.04 8.40 -11.03
CA ASN A 62 -15.41 8.77 -10.67
C ASN A 62 -16.02 7.94 -9.52
N LEU A 63 -15.51 6.73 -9.30
CA LEU A 63 -15.93 5.87 -8.19
C LEU A 63 -14.93 5.90 -7.03
N ILE A 64 -13.65 5.79 -7.34
CA ILE A 64 -12.58 5.62 -6.34
C ILE A 64 -12.37 6.91 -5.55
N ILE A 65 -12.44 8.08 -6.20
CA ILE A 65 -12.24 9.37 -5.53
C ILE A 65 -13.34 9.64 -4.50
N PRO A 66 -14.66 9.59 -4.82
CA PRO A 66 -15.69 9.80 -3.81
C PRO A 66 -15.63 8.82 -2.65
N ILE A 67 -15.42 7.54 -2.91
CA ILE A 67 -15.30 6.52 -1.87
C ILE A 67 -14.06 6.78 -1.00
N GLY A 68 -12.90 7.02 -1.62
CA GLY A 68 -11.66 7.32 -0.92
C GLY A 68 -11.76 8.58 -0.07
N MET A 69 -12.43 9.63 -0.57
CA MET A 69 -12.66 10.86 0.17
C MET A 69 -13.62 10.68 1.35
N TYR A 70 -14.68 9.89 1.17
CA TYR A 70 -15.59 9.56 2.27
C TYR A 70 -14.82 8.88 3.43
N PHE A 71 -14.03 7.85 3.14
CA PHE A 71 -13.22 7.20 4.16
C PHE A 71 -12.18 8.15 4.76
N LEU A 72 -11.46 8.91 3.93
CA LEU A 72 -10.46 9.86 4.43
C LEU A 72 -11.08 10.86 5.41
N LEU A 73 -12.17 11.49 5.05
CA LEU A 73 -12.83 12.46 5.93
C LEU A 73 -13.37 11.79 7.20
N SER A 74 -14.01 10.62 7.09
CA SER A 74 -14.51 9.86 8.25
C SER A 74 -13.41 9.56 9.28
N PHE A 75 -12.20 9.24 8.82
CA PHE A 75 -11.07 8.95 9.70
C PHE A 75 -10.30 10.18 10.17
N TYR A 76 -10.37 11.31 9.44
CA TYR A 76 -9.52 12.46 9.73
C TYR A 76 -10.21 13.53 10.56
N LEU A 77 -11.53 13.69 10.43
CA LEU A 77 -12.29 14.67 11.18
C LEU A 77 -12.15 14.55 12.72
N PRO A 78 -12.06 13.33 13.32
CA PRO A 78 -11.88 13.21 14.77
C PRO A 78 -10.43 13.38 15.26
N LEU A 79 -9.45 13.61 14.36
CA LEU A 79 -8.04 13.69 14.71
C LEU A 79 -7.63 15.12 15.09
N ASN A 80 -6.66 15.22 16.01
CA ASN A 80 -6.04 16.49 16.37
C ASN A 80 -4.95 16.89 15.34
N GLU A 81 -4.50 18.16 15.41
CA GLU A 81 -3.51 18.74 14.51
C GLU A 81 -2.21 17.94 14.40
N TRP A 82 -1.68 17.40 15.51
CA TRP A 82 -0.42 16.64 15.52
C TRP A 82 -0.56 15.29 14.81
N GLN A 83 -1.69 14.63 14.97
CA GLN A 83 -2.00 13.38 14.28
C GLN A 83 -2.17 13.62 12.78
N LEU A 84 -2.86 14.70 12.41
CA LEU A 84 -3.05 15.10 11.00
C LEU A 84 -1.73 15.51 10.36
N LEU A 85 -0.88 16.27 11.06
CA LEU A 85 0.45 16.63 10.60
C LEU A 85 1.31 15.38 10.33
N GLY A 86 1.29 14.41 11.23
CA GLY A 86 1.99 13.13 11.03
C GLY A 86 1.51 12.38 9.79
N ARG A 87 0.21 12.38 9.51
CA ARG A 87 -0.38 11.77 8.31
C ARG A 87 0.00 12.51 7.03
N PHE A 88 -0.02 13.82 7.06
CA PHE A 88 0.41 14.66 5.94
C PHE A 88 1.90 14.46 5.64
N LEU A 89 2.76 14.47 6.64
CA LEU A 89 4.19 14.22 6.47
C LEU A 89 4.48 12.82 5.91
N LEU A 90 3.70 11.81 6.31
CA LEU A 90 3.86 10.46 5.75
C LEU A 90 3.54 10.41 4.26
N ILE A 91 2.45 11.04 3.80
CA ILE A 91 2.14 11.02 2.36
C ILE A 91 3.23 11.73 1.56
N LEU A 92 3.78 12.83 2.07
CA LEU A 92 4.93 13.50 1.45
C LEU A 92 6.16 12.59 1.41
N ALA A 93 6.47 11.89 2.51
CA ALA A 93 7.57 10.94 2.58
C ALA A 93 7.39 9.79 1.58
N LEU A 94 6.17 9.28 1.42
CA LEU A 94 5.86 8.25 0.42
C LEU A 94 6.03 8.75 -1.01
N VAL A 95 5.62 9.98 -1.32
CA VAL A 95 5.86 10.59 -2.65
C VAL A 95 7.36 10.71 -2.92
N VAL A 96 8.15 11.19 -1.95
CA VAL A 96 9.61 11.23 -2.07
C VAL A 96 10.19 9.83 -2.27
N LEU A 97 9.74 8.84 -1.50
CA LEU A 97 10.17 7.45 -1.66
C LEU A 97 9.89 6.93 -3.07
N VAL A 98 8.70 7.20 -3.62
CA VAL A 98 8.34 6.85 -5.01
C VAL A 98 9.33 7.46 -5.99
N MET A 99 9.66 8.74 -5.85
CA MET A 99 10.62 9.42 -6.73
C MET A 99 12.02 8.78 -6.67
N LEU A 100 12.45 8.34 -5.48
CA LEU A 100 13.76 7.71 -5.28
C LEU A 100 13.84 6.28 -5.84
N VAL A 101 12.74 5.52 -5.76
CA VAL A 101 12.75 4.09 -6.10
C VAL A 101 12.22 3.78 -7.50
N ARG A 102 11.49 4.69 -8.18
CA ARG A 102 10.89 4.45 -9.49
C ARG A 102 11.87 3.91 -10.53
N ASN A 103 13.11 4.39 -10.52
CA ASN A 103 14.15 3.96 -11.46
C ASN A 103 14.86 2.65 -11.06
N ARG A 104 14.58 2.14 -9.85
CA ARG A 104 15.21 0.92 -9.30
C ARG A 104 14.27 -0.29 -9.32
N THR A 105 13.01 -0.12 -9.69
CA THR A 105 12.01 -1.18 -9.73
C THR A 105 11.67 -1.58 -11.16
N THR A 106 11.00 -2.72 -11.32
CA THR A 106 10.37 -3.15 -12.59
C THR A 106 8.89 -2.75 -12.66
N LEU A 107 8.42 -1.93 -11.72
CA LEU A 107 7.07 -1.40 -11.69
C LEU A 107 6.95 -0.18 -12.60
N SER A 108 5.81 -0.01 -13.25
CA SER A 108 5.46 1.26 -13.91
C SER A 108 5.31 2.38 -12.89
N ASP A 109 5.43 3.64 -13.32
CA ASP A 109 5.26 4.80 -12.42
C ASP A 109 3.89 4.78 -11.72
N SER A 110 2.83 4.44 -12.45
CA SER A 110 1.48 4.26 -11.88
C SER A 110 1.40 3.11 -10.87
N ALA A 111 2.13 2.01 -11.10
CA ALA A 111 2.18 0.89 -10.16
C ALA A 111 2.92 1.25 -8.86
N VAL A 112 4.01 2.01 -8.94
CA VAL A 112 4.74 2.47 -7.74
C VAL A 112 3.89 3.44 -6.93
N LEU A 113 3.21 4.38 -7.60
CA LEU A 113 2.28 5.31 -6.96
C LEU A 113 1.10 4.59 -6.28
N ALA A 114 0.50 3.61 -6.97
CA ALA A 114 -0.59 2.81 -6.41
C ALA A 114 -0.14 2.01 -5.18
N GLY A 115 1.07 1.44 -5.21
CA GLY A 115 1.65 0.75 -4.06
C GLY A 115 1.84 1.68 -2.87
N ALA A 116 2.39 2.87 -3.09
CA ALA A 116 2.58 3.88 -2.05
C ALA A 116 1.24 4.36 -1.46
N LEU A 117 0.27 4.67 -2.33
CA LEU A 117 -1.06 5.11 -1.89
C LEU A 117 -1.81 4.01 -1.14
N SER A 118 -1.72 2.74 -1.58
CA SER A 118 -2.29 1.61 -0.84
C SER A 118 -1.60 1.40 0.49
N GLY A 119 -0.26 1.53 0.55
CA GLY A 119 0.51 1.50 1.80
C GLY A 119 0.08 2.61 2.77
N TYR A 120 -0.14 3.82 2.24
CA TYR A 120 -0.70 4.92 3.00
C TYR A 120 -2.10 4.60 3.56
N ALA A 121 -2.99 4.06 2.73
CA ALA A 121 -4.35 3.72 3.14
C ALA A 121 -4.37 2.66 4.25
N VAL A 122 -3.59 1.56 4.13
CA VAL A 122 -3.55 0.53 5.17
C VAL A 122 -2.95 1.05 6.48
N TRP A 123 -2.00 1.98 6.43
CA TRP A 123 -1.47 2.63 7.63
C TRP A 123 -2.48 3.63 8.22
N ALA A 124 -3.08 4.48 7.39
CA ALA A 124 -3.98 5.54 7.83
C ALA A 124 -5.25 4.97 8.48
N PHE A 125 -5.76 3.87 7.96
CA PHE A 125 -7.03 3.27 8.40
C PHE A 125 -6.84 2.06 9.31
N GLY A 126 -5.76 1.30 9.16
CA GLY A 126 -5.47 0.11 9.96
C GLY A 126 -4.59 0.38 11.19
N GLY A 127 -3.77 1.45 11.14
CA GLY A 127 -2.84 1.80 12.20
C GLY A 127 -1.37 1.51 11.88
N ARG A 128 -0.49 1.85 12.84
CA ARG A 128 0.98 1.89 12.59
C ARG A 128 1.58 0.56 12.14
N PHE A 129 1.11 -0.57 12.66
CA PHE A 129 1.67 -1.87 12.33
C PHE A 129 1.28 -2.36 10.93
N TRP A 130 0.16 -1.89 10.39
CA TRP A 130 -0.37 -2.31 9.09
C TRP A 130 0.49 -1.94 7.88
N ILE A 131 1.40 -0.98 8.01
CA ILE A 131 2.32 -0.61 6.91
C ILE A 131 3.46 -1.62 6.72
N PHE A 132 3.87 -2.33 7.78
CA PHE A 132 5.07 -3.17 7.72
C PHE A 132 4.93 -4.37 6.78
N PRO A 133 3.79 -5.10 6.70
CA PRO A 133 3.64 -6.22 5.77
C PRO A 133 3.85 -5.85 4.30
N PRO A 134 3.21 -4.81 3.73
CA PRO A 134 3.45 -4.43 2.35
C PRO A 134 4.84 -3.81 2.15
N LEU A 135 5.38 -3.12 3.14
CA LEU A 135 6.74 -2.60 3.09
C LEU A 135 7.76 -3.75 3.03
N LEU A 136 7.59 -4.78 3.87
CA LEU A 136 8.43 -5.98 3.86
C LEU A 136 8.36 -6.70 2.50
N LEU A 137 7.14 -6.89 1.97
CA LEU A 137 6.93 -7.46 0.64
C LEU A 137 7.66 -6.64 -0.42
N PHE A 138 7.55 -5.31 -0.39
CA PHE A 138 8.20 -4.41 -1.33
C PHE A 138 9.72 -4.47 -1.23
N VAL A 139 10.27 -4.48 -0.01
CA VAL A 139 11.72 -4.64 0.22
C VAL A 139 12.21 -5.97 -0.37
N ILE A 140 11.55 -7.08 -0.07
CA ILE A 140 11.88 -8.39 -0.63
C ILE A 140 11.80 -8.34 -2.16
N TYR A 141 10.76 -7.74 -2.72
CA TYR A 141 10.58 -7.58 -4.17
C TYR A 141 11.75 -6.83 -4.83
N VAL A 142 12.25 -5.74 -4.21
CA VAL A 142 13.35 -4.93 -4.74
C VAL A 142 14.71 -5.66 -4.61
N TRP A 143 14.90 -6.40 -3.51
CA TRP A 143 16.17 -7.08 -3.20
C TRP A 143 16.32 -8.44 -3.89
N LEU A 144 15.22 -9.09 -4.27
CA LEU A 144 15.28 -10.34 -5.03
C LEU A 144 16.04 -10.13 -6.35
N PRO A 145 16.87 -11.12 -6.77
CA PRO A 145 17.59 -11.05 -8.03
C PRO A 145 16.65 -10.67 -9.17
N SER A 146 17.01 -9.61 -9.89
CA SER A 146 16.20 -9.09 -10.99
C SER A 146 16.52 -9.85 -12.28
N PHE A 147 15.55 -9.86 -13.21
CA PHE A 147 15.78 -10.28 -14.59
C PHE A 147 17.00 -9.58 -15.22
N PRO A 148 17.66 -10.19 -16.20
CA PRO A 148 18.59 -9.48 -17.07
C PRO A 148 17.93 -8.19 -17.60
N LYS A 149 18.69 -7.12 -17.74
CA LYS A 149 18.13 -5.80 -18.13
C LYS A 149 17.34 -5.80 -19.45
N SER A 150 17.66 -6.74 -20.36
CA SER A 150 16.99 -6.89 -21.67
C SER A 150 15.55 -7.41 -21.60
N ASP A 151 15.21 -8.21 -20.57
CA ASP A 151 13.96 -8.99 -20.54
C ASP A 151 13.08 -8.68 -19.32
N ARG A 152 13.23 -7.47 -18.73
CA ARG A 152 12.45 -7.08 -17.57
C ARG A 152 10.99 -6.80 -17.95
N PRO A 153 10.03 -7.68 -17.61
CA PRO A 153 8.63 -7.33 -17.78
C PRO A 153 8.30 -6.15 -16.85
N VAL A 154 7.84 -5.05 -17.44
CA VAL A 154 7.31 -3.93 -16.67
C VAL A 154 6.01 -4.39 -16.02
N GLN A 155 5.98 -4.39 -14.70
CA GLN A 155 4.78 -4.71 -13.94
C GLN A 155 3.90 -3.48 -13.86
N ASN A 156 2.66 -3.61 -14.31
CA ASN A 156 1.69 -2.54 -14.39
C ASN A 156 0.87 -2.38 -13.09
N LEU A 157 -0.01 -1.40 -13.08
CA LEU A 157 -0.95 -1.11 -11.99
C LEU A 157 -1.71 -2.36 -11.52
N HIS A 158 -2.16 -3.23 -12.44
CA HIS A 158 -2.92 -4.44 -12.10
C HIS A 158 -2.14 -5.42 -11.20
N ALA A 159 -0.82 -5.50 -11.35
CA ALA A 159 0.00 -6.36 -10.49
C ALA A 159 -0.02 -5.88 -9.03
N VAL A 160 0.09 -4.58 -8.81
CA VAL A 160 0.02 -3.97 -7.47
C VAL A 160 -1.39 -4.07 -6.90
N THR A 161 -2.41 -3.77 -7.71
CA THR A 161 -3.81 -3.83 -7.26
C THR A 161 -4.19 -5.23 -6.78
N ARG A 162 -3.76 -6.30 -7.48
CA ARG A 162 -4.02 -7.70 -7.08
C ARG A 162 -3.42 -8.02 -5.71
N VAL A 163 -2.22 -7.53 -5.42
CA VAL A 163 -1.56 -7.75 -4.13
C VAL A 163 -2.22 -6.94 -3.02
N MET A 164 -2.50 -5.66 -3.30
CA MET A 164 -3.00 -4.73 -2.29
C MET A 164 -4.52 -4.83 -2.04
N ALA A 165 -5.29 -5.38 -2.97
CA ALA A 165 -6.74 -5.56 -2.81
C ALA A 165 -7.11 -6.33 -1.54
N GLY A 166 -6.38 -7.42 -1.24
CA GLY A 166 -6.57 -8.18 0.01
C GLY A 166 -6.29 -7.34 1.24
N GLY A 167 -5.23 -6.52 1.22
CA GLY A 167 -4.90 -5.62 2.33
C GLY A 167 -5.96 -4.56 2.58
N LEU A 168 -6.41 -3.90 1.51
CA LEU A 168 -7.47 -2.89 1.58
C LEU A 168 -8.81 -3.50 2.03
N LEU A 169 -9.12 -4.73 1.60
CA LEU A 169 -10.30 -5.46 2.06
C LEU A 169 -10.25 -5.69 3.58
N TRP A 170 -9.15 -6.21 4.12
CA TRP A 170 -9.03 -6.48 5.55
C TRP A 170 -9.07 -5.22 6.40
N VAL A 171 -8.49 -4.11 5.92
CA VAL A 171 -8.61 -2.79 6.57
C VAL A 171 -10.07 -2.32 6.58
N GLY A 172 -10.76 -2.43 5.44
CA GLY A 172 -12.18 -2.07 5.34
C GLY A 172 -13.05 -2.91 6.29
N LEU A 173 -12.84 -4.23 6.33
CA LEU A 173 -13.54 -5.13 7.24
C LEU A 173 -13.24 -4.82 8.72
N SER A 174 -11.98 -4.46 9.04
CA SER A 174 -11.59 -4.06 10.39
C SER A 174 -12.40 -2.85 10.87
N HIS A 175 -12.61 -1.90 9.97
CA HIS A 175 -13.42 -0.72 10.27
C HIS A 175 -14.92 -1.03 10.40
N VAL A 176 -15.49 -1.78 9.42
CA VAL A 176 -16.93 -2.09 9.38
C VAL A 176 -17.38 -2.93 10.57
N TYR A 177 -16.56 -3.89 10.98
CA TYR A 177 -16.89 -4.81 12.08
C TYR A 177 -16.32 -4.39 13.45
N GLU A 178 -15.58 -3.27 13.50
CA GLU A 178 -14.90 -2.78 14.71
C GLU A 178 -14.03 -3.87 15.37
N ARG A 179 -13.40 -4.73 14.56
CA ARG A 179 -12.55 -5.84 14.99
C ARG A 179 -11.17 -5.75 14.33
N ASP A 180 -10.17 -6.24 15.05
CA ASP A 180 -8.81 -6.32 14.51
C ASP A 180 -8.68 -7.52 13.55
N PHE A 181 -8.52 -7.23 12.26
CA PHE A 181 -8.22 -8.20 11.20
C PHE A 181 -6.74 -8.18 10.79
N LEU A 182 -5.85 -7.75 11.66
CA LEU A 182 -4.41 -7.70 11.37
C LEU A 182 -3.83 -9.08 11.04
N LEU A 183 -4.25 -10.15 11.75
CA LEU A 183 -3.76 -11.50 11.45
C LEU A 183 -4.16 -11.98 10.05
N PRO A 184 -5.42 -11.97 9.62
CA PRO A 184 -5.79 -12.30 8.24
C PRO A 184 -5.05 -11.45 7.21
N TYR A 185 -4.83 -10.18 7.48
CA TYR A 185 -4.04 -9.31 6.62
C TYR A 185 -2.58 -9.76 6.49
N LEU A 186 -1.92 -10.07 7.61
CA LEU A 186 -0.57 -10.62 7.64
C LEU A 186 -0.45 -11.93 6.85
N LEU A 187 -1.42 -12.85 7.03
CA LEU A 187 -1.48 -14.12 6.31
C LEU A 187 -1.61 -13.89 4.80
N CYS A 188 -2.46 -12.95 4.38
CA CYS A 188 -2.61 -12.56 2.99
C CYS A 188 -1.29 -12.03 2.40
N MET A 189 -0.60 -11.13 3.10
CA MET A 189 0.67 -10.57 2.65
C MET A 189 1.80 -11.61 2.63
N ALA A 190 1.85 -12.51 3.60
CA ALA A 190 2.80 -13.62 3.63
C ALA A 190 2.63 -14.56 2.43
N ALA A 191 1.38 -14.92 2.11
CA ALA A 191 1.04 -15.73 0.94
C ALA A 191 1.46 -15.05 -0.37
N HIS A 192 1.13 -13.77 -0.55
CA HIS A 192 1.59 -13.01 -1.73
C HIS A 192 3.11 -12.95 -1.84
N THR A 193 3.80 -12.78 -0.73
CA THR A 193 5.27 -12.76 -0.71
C THR A 193 5.85 -14.10 -1.15
N GLY A 194 5.32 -15.22 -0.66
CA GLY A 194 5.70 -16.56 -1.08
C GLY A 194 5.55 -16.77 -2.59
N ASN A 195 4.41 -16.36 -3.15
CA ASN A 195 4.15 -16.43 -4.58
C ASN A 195 5.13 -15.58 -5.40
N ILE A 196 5.41 -14.36 -4.97
CA ILE A 196 6.35 -13.46 -5.66
C ILE A 196 7.77 -14.04 -5.65
N ILE A 197 8.23 -14.56 -4.51
CA ILE A 197 9.55 -15.20 -4.40
C ILE A 197 9.62 -16.42 -5.31
N THR A 198 8.61 -17.28 -5.30
CA THR A 198 8.54 -18.48 -6.15
C THR A 198 8.62 -18.11 -7.63
N ALA A 199 7.79 -17.15 -8.07
CA ALA A 199 7.78 -16.69 -9.46
C ALA A 199 9.14 -16.11 -9.89
N ARG A 200 9.78 -15.33 -9.02
CA ARG A 200 11.11 -14.75 -9.29
C ARG A 200 12.22 -15.79 -9.35
N LEU A 201 12.27 -16.70 -8.36
CA LEU A 201 13.26 -17.76 -8.33
C LEU A 201 13.13 -18.70 -9.53
N ARG A 202 11.91 -19.00 -9.97
CA ARG A 202 11.65 -19.81 -11.17
C ARG A 202 12.29 -19.23 -12.44
N ILE A 203 12.33 -17.91 -12.54
CA ILE A 203 12.92 -17.24 -13.69
C ILE A 203 14.45 -17.15 -13.57
N VAL A 204 14.94 -16.73 -12.40
CA VAL A 204 16.39 -16.50 -12.19
C VAL A 204 17.16 -17.81 -12.02
N ARG A 205 16.52 -18.86 -11.53
CA ARG A 205 17.08 -20.17 -11.24
C ARG A 205 16.37 -21.29 -11.99
N ALA A 206 16.10 -21.06 -13.28
CA ALA A 206 15.34 -21.97 -14.14
C ALA A 206 15.91 -23.42 -14.18
N GLN A 207 17.21 -23.60 -13.90
CA GLN A 207 17.85 -24.91 -13.80
C GLN A 207 17.53 -25.69 -12.52
N LEU A 208 16.96 -25.03 -11.49
CA LEU A 208 16.59 -25.72 -10.26
C LEU A 208 15.24 -26.43 -10.42
N PRO A 209 15.08 -27.65 -9.87
CA PRO A 209 13.76 -28.31 -9.86
C PRO A 209 12.78 -27.52 -9.01
N MET A 210 11.49 -27.52 -9.42
CA MET A 210 10.42 -26.76 -8.78
C MET A 210 10.33 -26.99 -7.26
N GLY A 211 10.53 -28.23 -6.80
CA GLY A 211 10.50 -28.54 -5.37
C GLY A 211 11.58 -27.77 -4.57
N LYS A 212 12.78 -27.57 -5.12
CA LYS A 212 13.83 -26.78 -4.45
C LYS A 212 13.48 -25.28 -4.46
N ILE A 213 12.89 -24.80 -5.54
CA ILE A 213 12.42 -23.40 -5.63
C ILE A 213 11.32 -23.14 -4.59
N ALA A 214 10.34 -24.05 -4.50
CA ALA A 214 9.26 -23.95 -3.53
C ALA A 214 9.76 -23.95 -2.08
N VAL A 215 10.70 -24.87 -1.74
CA VAL A 215 11.30 -24.91 -0.41
C VAL A 215 12.05 -23.63 -0.09
N LEU A 216 12.85 -23.11 -1.02
CA LEU A 216 13.61 -21.88 -0.81
C LEU A 216 12.67 -20.67 -0.64
N ALA A 217 11.64 -20.55 -1.46
CA ALA A 217 10.64 -19.50 -1.34
C ALA A 217 9.88 -19.58 -0.01
N PHE A 218 9.50 -20.80 0.41
CA PHE A 218 8.89 -21.05 1.71
C PHE A 218 9.77 -20.59 2.86
N LEU A 219 11.04 -20.96 2.86
CA LEU A 219 11.98 -20.61 3.93
C LEU A 219 12.16 -19.08 4.03
N ILE A 220 12.37 -18.40 2.89
CA ILE A 220 12.60 -16.95 2.87
C ILE A 220 11.34 -16.20 3.33
N ALA A 221 10.17 -16.50 2.76
CA ALA A 221 8.94 -15.82 3.11
C ALA A 221 8.53 -16.08 4.56
N SER A 222 8.60 -17.34 5.02
CA SER A 222 8.26 -17.71 6.39
C SER A 222 9.19 -17.03 7.40
N ALA A 223 10.51 -17.05 7.17
CA ALA A 223 11.48 -16.39 8.05
C ALA A 223 11.20 -14.87 8.15
N ALA A 224 10.96 -14.20 7.02
CA ALA A 224 10.69 -12.78 6.98
C ALA A 224 9.40 -12.41 7.75
N PHE A 225 8.31 -13.15 7.54
CA PHE A 225 7.05 -12.88 8.22
C PHE A 225 7.01 -13.37 9.67
N LEU A 226 7.75 -14.41 10.04
CA LEU A 226 7.94 -14.78 11.44
C LEU A 226 8.72 -13.70 12.21
N LEU A 227 9.74 -13.11 11.60
CA LEU A 227 10.47 -11.99 12.19
C LEU A 227 9.57 -10.77 12.38
N LEU A 228 8.78 -10.42 11.37
CA LEU A 228 7.80 -9.34 11.47
C LEU A 228 6.73 -9.64 12.53
N GLY A 229 6.17 -10.86 12.54
CA GLY A 229 5.17 -11.31 13.50
C GLY A 229 5.68 -11.33 14.94
N SER A 230 6.95 -11.74 15.16
CA SER A 230 7.57 -11.69 16.50
C SER A 230 7.69 -10.24 17.01
N GLY A 231 8.01 -9.28 16.13
CA GLY A 231 7.92 -7.86 16.45
C GLY A 231 6.51 -7.44 16.87
N GLY A 232 5.48 -7.91 16.16
CA GLY A 232 4.08 -7.67 16.53
C GLY A 232 3.69 -8.25 17.87
N VAL A 233 4.21 -9.44 18.22
CA VAL A 233 4.01 -10.03 19.56
C VAL A 233 4.71 -9.21 20.63
N ALA A 234 5.96 -8.80 20.40
CA ALA A 234 6.71 -7.97 21.34
C ALA A 234 6.04 -6.62 21.61
N LEU A 235 5.34 -6.07 20.61
CA LEU A 235 4.57 -4.83 20.73
C LEU A 235 3.14 -5.04 21.26
N GLY A 236 2.75 -6.27 21.61
CA GLY A 236 1.42 -6.60 22.12
C GLY A 236 0.29 -6.51 21.08
N VAL A 237 0.64 -6.42 19.78
CA VAL A 237 -0.33 -6.30 18.69
C VAL A 237 -0.81 -7.67 18.20
N LEU A 238 0.00 -8.70 18.38
CA LEU A 238 -0.31 -10.08 17.99
C LEU A 238 -0.14 -11.04 19.17
N SER A 239 -0.86 -12.17 19.12
CA SER A 239 -0.63 -13.27 20.05
C SER A 239 0.50 -14.19 19.56
N PHE A 240 1.21 -14.83 20.49
CA PHE A 240 2.24 -15.82 20.11
C PHE A 240 1.68 -16.95 19.23
N ARG A 241 0.45 -17.39 19.48
CA ARG A 241 -0.25 -18.42 18.69
C ARG A 241 -0.43 -18.01 17.22
N SER A 242 -0.52 -16.72 16.93
CA SER A 242 -0.66 -16.21 15.57
C SER A 242 0.54 -16.53 14.69
N LEU A 243 1.74 -16.67 15.25
CA LEU A 243 2.97 -16.95 14.51
C LEU A 243 2.93 -18.29 13.77
N PHE A 244 2.22 -19.28 14.30
CA PHE A 244 2.07 -20.59 13.69
C PHE A 244 1.42 -20.52 12.29
N TRP A 245 0.47 -19.61 12.09
CA TRP A 245 -0.28 -19.51 10.85
C TRP A 245 0.49 -18.86 9.69
N LEU A 246 1.56 -18.12 9.99
CA LEU A 246 2.34 -17.41 8.94
C LEU A 246 3.04 -18.39 7.98
N PRO A 247 3.80 -19.40 8.43
CA PRO A 247 4.36 -20.41 7.54
C PRO A 247 3.28 -21.25 6.83
N VAL A 248 2.15 -21.53 7.50
CA VAL A 248 1.03 -22.27 6.89
C VAL A 248 0.47 -21.50 5.69
N ALA A 249 0.23 -20.19 5.82
CA ALA A 249 -0.26 -19.37 4.72
C ALA A 249 0.72 -19.34 3.54
N VAL A 250 2.03 -19.26 3.81
CA VAL A 250 3.06 -19.32 2.76
C VAL A 250 3.06 -20.70 2.09
N ALA A 251 3.01 -21.78 2.85
CA ALA A 251 3.00 -23.15 2.30
C ALA A 251 1.82 -23.37 1.35
N VAL A 252 0.61 -22.99 1.78
CA VAL A 252 -0.61 -23.12 0.96
C VAL A 252 -0.54 -22.29 -0.32
N SER A 253 0.14 -21.15 -0.30
CA SER A 253 0.24 -20.27 -1.47
C SER A 253 1.22 -20.75 -2.54
N ILE A 254 2.18 -21.61 -2.17
CA ILE A 254 3.25 -22.10 -3.05
C ILE A 254 2.93 -23.50 -3.60
N ALA A 255 2.07 -24.26 -2.91
CA ALA A 255 1.62 -25.59 -3.32
C ALA A 255 0.81 -25.55 -4.62
#